data_da3a939d4b56d799f9096c31e56ddea3
#
_entry.id   da3a939d4b56d799f9096c31e56ddea3
#
_cell.length_a   1.000
_cell.length_b   1.000
_cell.length_c   1.000
_cell.angle_alpha   90.00
_cell.angle_beta   90.00
_cell.angle_gamma   90.00
#
_symmetry.space_group_name_H-M   'P 1'
#
loop_
_entity.id
_entity.type
_entity.pdbx_description
1 polymer ?
#
loop_
_entity_poly.entity_id
_entity_poly.type
_entity_poly.pdbx_seq_one_letter_code
_entity_poly.pdbx_strand_id
1 'polypeptide(L)'
;RFKARLDYCKADVTNGAGMKPLAEHIGQASTIFFLALSPSLYGAVCKALDESGLACGDCRIVLEKPLGHDLESSRAINAEVAAVFEEKRVFRIDHYLGKETVQNLIALRFANTFFEPLWNNLAIDHVQITVAETEGVGDRWPYYDEYGALRDMVQNHMLQVLALTGMEPPVSLASDAVADAKVNVIRSLRPLGPGDVRTHVVRGQYAAGALDGHQVTGYLQEEGVRENSRTETFVALKTMVDNWRWAGVPFYLRTGKRLPRRASAIFVQFKRVPEILFNRRVTLPPDMLAIRIQPDEGFSLEVLAKRPGLDLAIQPVRMDLHYAAEFNGQSPDAYERLLLDVMAGDHTLFLGSRFVQRSWEYVQSILDRWQDDASIPLETYPAGSWGPKAADELIRADGREWIQP
;
A
#
# COMPACT_ATOMS: atom_id res chain seq x y z
N ARG A 1 29.04 -6.26 -21.40
CA ARG A 1 28.06 -7.21 -22.04
C ARG A 1 26.63 -6.70 -22.01
N PHE A 2 26.14 -6.07 -20.93
CA PHE A 2 24.75 -5.54 -20.84
C PHE A 2 24.51 -4.41 -21.86
N LYS A 3 25.36 -3.37 -21.87
CA LYS A 3 25.22 -2.22 -22.80
C LYS A 3 25.12 -2.60 -24.28
N ALA A 4 25.75 -3.72 -24.67
CA ALA A 4 25.71 -4.20 -26.06
C ALA A 4 24.36 -4.89 -26.45
N ARG A 5 23.44 -5.01 -25.49
CA ARG A 5 22.08 -5.53 -25.68
C ARG A 5 21.01 -4.43 -25.62
N LEU A 6 21.42 -3.19 -25.36
CA LEU A 6 20.53 -2.04 -25.34
C LEU A 6 20.53 -1.40 -26.72
N ASP A 7 19.37 -1.13 -27.22
CA ASP A 7 19.14 -0.39 -28.44
C ASP A 7 18.11 0.71 -28.23
N TYR A 8 18.08 1.70 -29.10
CA TYR A 8 17.20 2.84 -29.05
C TYR A 8 16.44 3.00 -30.38
N CYS A 9 15.12 2.94 -30.28
CA CYS A 9 14.24 3.21 -31.41
C CYS A 9 13.34 4.39 -31.09
N LYS A 10 13.38 5.44 -31.92
CA LYS A 10 12.45 6.58 -31.81
C LYS A 10 11.15 6.23 -32.50
N ALA A 11 10.05 6.18 -31.77
CA ALA A 11 8.72 5.89 -32.27
C ALA A 11 7.69 6.84 -31.67
N ASP A 12 6.65 7.19 -32.43
CA ASP A 12 5.44 7.79 -31.87
C ASP A 12 4.53 6.65 -31.39
N VAL A 13 4.41 6.53 -30.09
CA VAL A 13 3.68 5.43 -29.43
C VAL A 13 2.17 5.66 -29.37
N THR A 14 1.67 6.78 -29.90
CA THR A 14 0.25 7.16 -29.82
C THR A 14 -0.59 6.72 -31.02
N ASN A 15 0.04 6.18 -32.07
CA ASN A 15 -0.65 5.70 -33.27
C ASN A 15 0.11 4.58 -33.96
N GLY A 16 -0.61 3.70 -34.68
CA GLY A 16 -0.03 2.51 -35.32
C GLY A 16 1.01 2.85 -36.41
N ALA A 17 0.86 3.96 -37.13
CA ALA A 17 1.83 4.38 -38.13
C ALA A 17 3.18 4.79 -37.49
N GLY A 18 3.14 5.44 -36.33
CA GLY A 18 4.31 5.83 -35.55
C GLY A 18 5.04 4.64 -34.93
N MET A 19 4.35 3.51 -34.76
CA MET A 19 4.94 2.24 -34.24
C MET A 19 5.72 1.45 -35.28
N LYS A 20 5.66 1.77 -36.58
CA LYS A 20 6.36 1.01 -37.62
C LYS A 20 7.85 0.80 -37.37
N PRO A 21 8.64 1.84 -36.99
CA PRO A 21 10.06 1.64 -36.70
C PRO A 21 10.29 0.61 -35.58
N LEU A 22 9.43 0.61 -34.57
CA LEU A 22 9.49 -0.34 -33.46
C LEU A 22 9.12 -1.75 -33.92
N ALA A 23 8.08 -1.90 -34.76
CA ALA A 23 7.64 -3.18 -35.30
C ALA A 23 8.72 -3.82 -36.19
N GLU A 24 9.38 -3.05 -37.05
CA GLU A 24 10.50 -3.50 -37.87
C GLU A 24 11.70 -3.94 -37.03
N HIS A 25 11.95 -3.24 -35.91
CA HIS A 25 13.06 -3.53 -34.99
C HIS A 25 12.81 -4.81 -34.17
N ILE A 26 11.61 -5.00 -33.61
CA ILE A 26 11.24 -6.15 -32.78
C ILE A 26 11.01 -7.41 -33.63
N GLY A 27 10.42 -7.30 -34.80
CA GLY A 27 10.04 -8.40 -35.65
C GLY A 27 9.00 -9.34 -34.97
N GLN A 28 9.25 -10.63 -34.97
CA GLN A 28 8.37 -11.66 -34.39
C GLN A 28 8.80 -12.12 -32.98
N ALA A 29 9.62 -11.36 -32.29
CA ALA A 29 10.10 -11.73 -30.96
C ALA A 29 8.98 -11.66 -29.91
N SER A 30 8.97 -12.61 -28.96
CA SER A 30 8.16 -12.51 -27.75
C SER A 30 8.60 -11.26 -26.97
N THR A 31 7.66 -10.35 -26.71
CA THR A 31 7.98 -9.00 -26.26
C THR A 31 7.23 -8.64 -24.99
N ILE A 32 7.92 -7.96 -24.09
CA ILE A 32 7.34 -7.31 -22.91
C ILE A 32 7.36 -5.80 -23.15
N PHE A 33 6.19 -5.18 -23.18
CA PHE A 33 6.02 -3.73 -23.30
C PHE A 33 5.90 -3.13 -21.92
N PHE A 34 6.96 -2.49 -21.43
CA PHE A 34 6.98 -1.80 -20.14
C PHE A 34 6.61 -0.32 -20.36
N LEU A 35 5.42 0.09 -19.92
CA LEU A 35 4.91 1.44 -20.15
C LEU A 35 5.35 2.40 -19.02
N ALA A 36 6.56 2.94 -19.13
CA ALA A 36 7.03 4.05 -18.28
C ALA A 36 6.53 5.39 -18.84
N LEU A 37 5.21 5.54 -18.96
CA LEU A 37 4.52 6.66 -19.60
C LEU A 37 3.44 7.23 -18.69
N SER A 38 2.89 8.41 -19.05
CA SER A 38 1.68 8.90 -18.38
C SER A 38 0.52 7.93 -18.57
N PRO A 39 -0.26 7.64 -17.53
CA PRO A 39 -1.43 6.75 -17.60
C PRO A 39 -2.45 7.16 -18.66
N SER A 40 -2.55 8.46 -18.96
CA SER A 40 -3.41 8.99 -20.03
C SER A 40 -3.06 8.48 -21.43
N LEU A 41 -1.87 7.90 -21.59
CA LEU A 41 -1.41 7.34 -22.87
C LEU A 41 -1.63 5.83 -22.99
N TYR A 42 -1.99 5.13 -21.91
CA TYR A 42 -2.05 3.67 -21.92
C TYR A 42 -3.00 3.11 -22.97
N GLY A 43 -4.20 3.66 -23.08
CA GLY A 43 -5.16 3.24 -24.09
C GLY A 43 -4.67 3.49 -25.51
N ALA A 44 -4.15 4.69 -25.79
CA ALA A 44 -3.61 5.03 -27.10
C ALA A 44 -2.44 4.11 -27.49
N VAL A 45 -1.54 3.82 -26.56
CA VAL A 45 -0.42 2.90 -26.78
C VAL A 45 -0.90 1.46 -27.04
N CYS A 46 -1.85 0.96 -26.26
CA CYS A 46 -2.42 -0.38 -26.48
C CYS A 46 -3.04 -0.50 -27.87
N LYS A 47 -3.84 0.50 -28.27
CA LYS A 47 -4.43 0.56 -29.61
C LYS A 47 -3.36 0.64 -30.72
N ALA A 48 -2.33 1.44 -30.53
CA ALA A 48 -1.23 1.54 -31.50
C ALA A 48 -0.43 0.25 -31.63
N LEU A 49 -0.24 -0.49 -30.52
CA LEU A 49 0.38 -1.82 -30.54
C LEU A 49 -0.47 -2.84 -31.30
N ASP A 50 -1.79 -2.78 -31.15
CA ASP A 50 -2.73 -3.65 -31.91
C ASP A 50 -2.71 -3.30 -33.41
N GLU A 51 -2.89 -2.04 -33.76
CA GLU A 51 -2.86 -1.55 -35.15
C GLU A 51 -1.56 -1.86 -35.89
N SER A 52 -0.43 -1.90 -35.19
CA SER A 52 0.89 -2.25 -35.74
C SER A 52 1.19 -3.74 -35.75
N GLY A 53 0.28 -4.59 -35.23
CA GLY A 53 0.46 -6.03 -35.14
C GLY A 53 1.43 -6.47 -34.03
N LEU A 54 1.87 -5.57 -33.15
CA LEU A 54 2.78 -5.88 -32.04
C LEU A 54 2.07 -6.50 -30.83
N ALA A 55 0.76 -6.30 -30.69
CA ALA A 55 -0.04 -6.90 -29.61
C ALA A 55 -0.40 -8.37 -29.85
N CYS A 56 0.49 -9.15 -30.44
CA CYS A 56 0.24 -10.54 -30.86
C CYS A 56 0.99 -11.58 -29.99
N GLY A 57 0.59 -12.86 -30.15
CA GLY A 57 1.27 -14.00 -29.52
C GLY A 57 1.36 -13.91 -28.00
N ASP A 58 2.55 -14.17 -27.47
CA ASP A 58 2.86 -14.17 -26.03
C ASP A 58 3.30 -12.79 -25.50
N CYS A 59 3.05 -11.71 -26.25
CA CYS A 59 3.43 -10.38 -25.79
C CYS A 59 2.70 -10.02 -24.49
N ARG A 60 3.42 -9.36 -23.59
CA ARG A 60 2.93 -8.93 -22.29
C ARG A 60 3.04 -7.42 -22.15
N ILE A 61 2.13 -6.83 -21.41
CA ILE A 61 2.17 -5.40 -21.12
C ILE A 61 2.30 -5.16 -19.62
N VAL A 62 3.20 -4.26 -19.25
CA VAL A 62 3.46 -3.84 -17.88
C VAL A 62 3.01 -2.40 -17.73
N LEU A 63 2.13 -2.18 -16.77
CA LEU A 63 1.57 -0.86 -16.45
C LEU A 63 2.08 -0.39 -15.10
N GLU A 64 2.58 0.83 -15.06
CA GLU A 64 2.98 1.51 -13.83
C GLU A 64 1.80 2.24 -13.17
N LYS A 65 1.94 2.50 -11.87
CA LYS A 65 1.01 3.40 -11.20
C LYS A 65 1.24 4.86 -11.63
N PRO A 66 0.20 5.70 -11.57
CA PRO A 66 -1.16 5.41 -11.13
C PRO A 66 -2.03 4.78 -12.22
N LEU A 67 -3.00 3.97 -11.79
CA LEU A 67 -3.99 3.35 -12.68
C LEU A 67 -5.31 4.13 -12.59
N GLY A 68 -5.28 5.36 -13.09
CA GLY A 68 -6.34 6.35 -12.97
C GLY A 68 -6.13 7.33 -11.82
N HIS A 69 -6.92 8.40 -11.79
CA HIS A 69 -6.97 9.41 -10.72
C HIS A 69 -8.29 9.39 -9.95
N ASP A 70 -9.27 8.64 -10.45
CA ASP A 70 -10.57 8.35 -9.88
C ASP A 70 -11.12 7.02 -10.41
N LEU A 71 -12.31 6.64 -9.96
CA LEU A 71 -12.95 5.39 -10.39
C LEU A 71 -13.28 5.39 -11.90
N GLU A 72 -13.71 6.53 -12.46
CA GLU A 72 -14.11 6.64 -13.86
C GLU A 72 -12.90 6.47 -14.77
N SER A 73 -11.84 7.25 -14.56
CA SER A 73 -10.60 7.16 -15.34
C SER A 73 -9.93 5.79 -15.22
N SER A 74 -9.97 5.18 -14.04
CA SER A 74 -9.46 3.83 -13.83
C SER A 74 -10.25 2.78 -14.63
N ARG A 75 -11.57 2.90 -14.67
CA ARG A 75 -12.43 2.03 -15.50
C ARG A 75 -12.15 2.22 -17.00
N ALA A 76 -11.99 3.47 -17.44
CA ALA A 76 -11.66 3.77 -18.83
C ALA A 76 -10.32 3.13 -19.23
N ILE A 77 -9.24 3.36 -18.46
CA ILE A 77 -7.93 2.74 -18.70
C ILE A 77 -8.03 1.21 -18.75
N ASN A 78 -8.72 0.59 -17.77
CA ASN A 78 -8.87 -0.86 -17.75
C ASN A 78 -9.66 -1.38 -18.98
N ALA A 79 -10.70 -0.68 -19.44
CA ALA A 79 -11.48 -1.07 -20.59
C ALA A 79 -10.65 -0.95 -21.90
N GLU A 80 -9.89 0.12 -22.06
CA GLU A 80 -9.01 0.34 -23.22
C GLU A 80 -7.90 -0.72 -23.29
N VAL A 81 -7.26 -1.05 -22.17
CA VAL A 81 -6.25 -2.11 -22.11
C VAL A 81 -6.86 -3.48 -22.38
N ALA A 82 -8.04 -3.78 -21.80
CA ALA A 82 -8.73 -5.05 -21.98
C ALA A 82 -9.28 -5.27 -23.40
N ALA A 83 -9.48 -4.19 -24.17
CA ALA A 83 -9.85 -4.29 -25.59
C ALA A 83 -8.74 -4.90 -26.45
N VAL A 84 -7.48 -4.85 -26.00
CA VAL A 84 -6.31 -5.31 -26.74
C VAL A 84 -5.62 -6.52 -26.08
N PHE A 85 -5.51 -6.49 -24.75
CA PHE A 85 -4.77 -7.51 -24.01
C PHE A 85 -5.70 -8.29 -23.06
N GLU A 86 -5.67 -9.61 -23.13
CA GLU A 86 -6.29 -10.46 -22.11
C GLU A 86 -5.65 -10.20 -20.74
N GLU A 87 -6.41 -10.28 -19.64
CA GLU A 87 -5.93 -10.00 -18.29
C GLU A 87 -4.65 -10.76 -17.93
N LYS A 88 -4.51 -12.01 -18.37
CA LYS A 88 -3.31 -12.83 -18.15
C LYS A 88 -2.03 -12.32 -18.84
N ARG A 89 -2.13 -11.31 -19.71
CA ARG A 89 -1.01 -10.65 -20.37
C ARG A 89 -0.73 -9.25 -19.83
N VAL A 90 -1.54 -8.78 -18.84
CA VAL A 90 -1.45 -7.44 -18.27
C VAL A 90 -0.87 -7.51 -16.87
N PHE A 91 0.27 -6.89 -16.67
CA PHE A 91 1.00 -6.85 -15.40
C PHE A 91 0.95 -5.44 -14.82
N ARG A 92 0.11 -5.21 -13.81
CA ARG A 92 0.00 -3.91 -13.11
C ARG A 92 0.91 -3.93 -11.90
N ILE A 93 1.95 -3.09 -11.92
CA ILE A 93 2.96 -3.05 -10.86
C ILE A 93 2.44 -2.33 -9.62
N ASP A 94 2.64 -2.99 -8.47
CA ASP A 94 2.74 -2.38 -7.16
C ASP A 94 4.04 -2.84 -6.51
N HIS A 95 5.01 -1.95 -6.40
CA HIS A 95 6.33 -2.30 -5.87
C HIS A 95 6.33 -2.76 -4.41
N TYR A 96 5.26 -2.50 -3.63
CA TYR A 96 5.11 -3.05 -2.28
C TYR A 96 4.93 -4.57 -2.30
N LEU A 97 4.26 -5.12 -3.32
CA LEU A 97 4.11 -6.57 -3.48
C LEU A 97 5.44 -7.27 -3.81
N GLY A 98 6.38 -6.54 -4.43
CA GLY A 98 7.73 -7.05 -4.68
C GLY A 98 8.64 -7.10 -3.45
N LYS A 99 8.23 -6.53 -2.30
CA LYS A 99 9.04 -6.56 -1.08
C LYS A 99 8.95 -7.91 -0.38
N GLU A 100 10.08 -8.47 0.01
CA GLU A 100 10.19 -9.77 0.69
C GLU A 100 9.31 -9.84 1.95
N THR A 101 9.29 -8.80 2.77
CA THR A 101 8.49 -8.78 4.00
C THR A 101 7.00 -8.82 3.72
N VAL A 102 6.53 -8.22 2.60
CA VAL A 102 5.12 -8.26 2.21
C VAL A 102 4.75 -9.67 1.74
N GLN A 103 5.63 -10.33 0.96
CA GLN A 103 5.45 -11.72 0.55
C GLN A 103 5.49 -12.66 1.77
N ASN A 104 6.35 -12.37 2.73
CA ASN A 104 6.45 -13.16 3.95
C ASN A 104 5.19 -13.14 4.82
N LEU A 105 4.28 -12.19 4.65
CA LEU A 105 2.97 -12.25 5.33
C LEU A 105 2.24 -13.58 5.06
N ILE A 106 2.32 -14.09 3.85
CA ILE A 106 1.74 -15.38 3.46
C ILE A 106 2.41 -16.51 4.22
N ALA A 107 3.75 -16.53 4.23
CA ALA A 107 4.51 -17.56 4.95
C ALA A 107 4.31 -17.46 6.47
N LEU A 108 4.38 -16.25 7.04
CA LEU A 108 4.19 -16.01 8.46
C LEU A 108 2.83 -16.53 8.93
N ARG A 109 1.77 -16.20 8.21
CA ARG A 109 0.41 -16.59 8.57
C ARG A 109 0.12 -18.06 8.32
N PHE A 110 0.47 -18.58 7.14
CA PHE A 110 -0.05 -19.88 6.66
C PHE A 110 0.94 -21.04 6.77
N ALA A 111 2.23 -20.78 7.00
CA ALA A 111 3.21 -21.82 7.26
C ALA A 111 3.49 -22.06 8.77
N ASN A 112 2.89 -21.26 9.66
CA ASN A 112 3.07 -21.40 11.11
C ASN A 112 1.75 -21.73 11.80
N THR A 113 1.71 -22.86 12.51
CA THR A 113 0.50 -23.44 13.10
C THR A 113 -0.19 -22.54 14.12
N PHE A 114 0.54 -21.67 14.82
CA PHE A 114 -0.02 -20.88 15.93
C PHE A 114 -0.57 -19.51 15.48
N PHE A 115 -0.21 -18.97 14.32
CA PHE A 115 -0.71 -17.66 13.90
C PHE A 115 -2.15 -17.70 13.40
N GLU A 116 -2.47 -18.59 12.46
CA GLU A 116 -3.78 -18.60 11.81
C GLU A 116 -4.97 -18.80 12.77
N PRO A 117 -4.91 -19.69 13.79
CA PRO A 117 -5.97 -19.81 14.80
C PRO A 117 -6.24 -18.53 15.60
N LEU A 118 -5.24 -17.66 15.74
CA LEU A 118 -5.32 -16.37 16.44
C LEU A 118 -5.61 -15.18 15.50
N TRP A 119 -5.62 -15.41 14.18
CA TRP A 119 -5.73 -14.35 13.17
C TRP A 119 -7.18 -13.99 12.86
N ASN A 120 -7.92 -13.59 13.90
CA ASN A 120 -9.35 -13.30 13.80
C ASN A 120 -9.81 -12.38 14.95
N ASN A 121 -11.10 -12.01 14.91
CA ASN A 121 -11.74 -11.15 15.88
C ASN A 121 -11.87 -11.73 17.31
N LEU A 122 -11.57 -13.00 17.53
CA LEU A 122 -11.55 -13.57 18.88
C LEU A 122 -10.29 -13.19 19.63
N ALA A 123 -9.14 -13.10 18.93
CA ALA A 123 -7.84 -12.83 19.53
C ALA A 123 -7.31 -11.42 19.23
N ILE A 124 -7.60 -10.83 18.05
CA ILE A 124 -7.08 -9.53 17.64
C ILE A 124 -8.00 -8.40 18.11
N ASP A 125 -7.41 -7.38 18.73
CA ASP A 125 -8.09 -6.15 19.12
C ASP A 125 -8.17 -5.14 17.96
N HIS A 126 -7.06 -4.88 17.31
CA HIS A 126 -6.99 -3.99 16.14
C HIS A 126 -5.73 -4.23 15.30
N VAL A 127 -5.73 -3.68 14.10
CA VAL A 127 -4.57 -3.66 13.21
C VAL A 127 -4.22 -2.22 12.86
N GLN A 128 -2.93 -1.87 12.88
CA GLN A 128 -2.44 -0.59 12.40
C GLN A 128 -1.47 -0.80 11.23
N ILE A 129 -1.61 -0.01 10.17
CA ILE A 129 -0.72 0.00 9.01
C ILE A 129 -0.19 1.42 8.85
N THR A 130 1.09 1.62 9.06
CA THR A 130 1.75 2.92 8.90
C THR A 130 2.73 2.87 7.74
N VAL A 131 2.64 3.86 6.84
CA VAL A 131 3.60 4.11 5.79
C VAL A 131 4.04 5.57 5.90
N ALA A 132 5.23 5.80 6.41
CA ALA A 132 5.79 7.11 6.71
C ALA A 132 6.96 7.43 5.76
N GLU A 133 6.96 8.63 5.22
CA GLU A 133 8.02 9.16 4.37
C GLU A 133 8.61 10.44 5.01
N THR A 134 9.94 10.54 4.99
CA THR A 134 10.67 11.74 5.46
C THR A 134 10.78 12.80 4.37
N GLU A 135 10.71 12.37 3.12
CA GLU A 135 10.82 13.22 1.94
C GLU A 135 9.57 14.12 1.81
N GLY A 136 9.78 15.34 1.29
CA GLY A 136 8.72 16.21 0.78
C GLY A 136 8.32 15.85 -0.65
N VAL A 137 7.60 16.73 -1.32
CA VAL A 137 7.19 16.48 -2.72
C VAL A 137 8.30 16.84 -3.72
N GLY A 138 9.11 17.87 -3.43
CA GLY A 138 10.20 18.31 -4.30
C GLY A 138 9.75 18.47 -5.76
N ASP A 139 10.60 18.09 -6.70
CA ASP A 139 10.35 18.19 -8.15
C ASP A 139 9.14 17.34 -8.64
N ARG A 140 8.59 16.49 -7.79
CA ARG A 140 7.39 15.70 -8.10
C ARG A 140 6.09 16.44 -7.81
N TRP A 141 6.14 17.71 -7.43
CA TRP A 141 4.96 18.49 -7.10
C TRP A 141 3.87 18.49 -8.18
N PRO A 142 4.15 18.53 -9.51
CA PRO A 142 3.09 18.55 -10.51
C PRO A 142 2.20 17.31 -10.44
N TYR A 143 2.82 16.15 -10.28
CA TYR A 143 2.15 14.88 -10.07
C TYR A 143 1.43 14.85 -8.70
N TYR A 144 2.14 15.21 -7.65
CA TYR A 144 1.63 15.05 -6.30
C TYR A 144 0.47 16.00 -5.96
N ASP A 145 0.49 17.22 -6.51
CA ASP A 145 -0.58 18.20 -6.33
C ASP A 145 -1.91 17.75 -6.98
N GLU A 146 -1.85 16.85 -7.96
CA GLU A 146 -3.01 16.23 -8.57
C GLU A 146 -3.51 14.99 -7.80
N TYR A 147 -2.59 14.20 -7.24
CA TYR A 147 -2.92 12.89 -6.67
C TYR A 147 -3.15 12.92 -5.16
N GLY A 148 -2.26 13.52 -4.38
CA GLY A 148 -2.31 13.52 -2.93
C GLY A 148 -2.03 12.15 -2.29
N ALA A 149 -1.97 12.11 -0.96
CA ALA A 149 -1.61 10.91 -0.21
C ALA A 149 -2.66 9.78 -0.30
N LEU A 150 -3.94 10.12 -0.44
CA LEU A 150 -5.01 9.13 -0.52
C LEU A 150 -4.88 8.28 -1.79
N ARG A 151 -4.66 8.93 -2.93
CA ARG A 151 -4.51 8.24 -4.22
C ARG A 151 -3.13 7.60 -4.37
N ASP A 152 -2.06 8.32 -3.96
CA ASP A 152 -0.69 7.84 -4.14
C ASP A 152 -0.33 6.65 -3.24
N MET A 153 -0.92 6.56 -2.03
CA MET A 153 -0.54 5.55 -1.03
C MET A 153 -1.69 4.66 -0.57
N VAL A 154 -2.86 5.21 -0.26
CA VAL A 154 -3.94 4.41 0.33
C VAL A 154 -4.60 3.53 -0.70
N GLN A 155 -5.01 4.09 -1.84
CA GLN A 155 -5.76 3.42 -2.90
C GLN A 155 -5.04 2.17 -3.45
N ASN A 156 -3.72 2.14 -3.38
CA ASN A 156 -2.89 1.06 -3.91
C ASN A 156 -2.15 0.32 -2.79
N HIS A 157 -0.96 0.76 -2.41
CA HIS A 157 -0.06 0.07 -1.50
C HIS A 157 -0.69 -0.34 -0.17
N MET A 158 -1.36 0.59 0.51
CA MET A 158 -1.90 0.30 1.84
C MET A 158 -3.10 -0.63 1.79
N LEU A 159 -3.98 -0.51 0.78
CA LEU A 159 -5.07 -1.46 0.59
C LEU A 159 -4.56 -2.85 0.17
N GLN A 160 -3.43 -2.95 -0.54
CA GLN A 160 -2.78 -4.25 -0.80
C GLN A 160 -2.25 -4.89 0.48
N VAL A 161 -1.54 -4.12 1.30
CA VAL A 161 -1.03 -4.60 2.59
C VAL A 161 -2.19 -5.00 3.51
N LEU A 162 -3.26 -4.20 3.56
CA LEU A 162 -4.47 -4.53 4.31
C LEU A 162 -5.09 -5.84 3.80
N ALA A 163 -5.21 -6.01 2.48
CA ALA A 163 -5.79 -7.21 1.90
C ALA A 163 -4.97 -8.47 2.22
N LEU A 164 -3.65 -8.42 2.12
CA LEU A 164 -2.77 -9.53 2.50
C LEU A 164 -2.83 -9.84 4.00
N THR A 165 -2.95 -8.81 4.82
CA THR A 165 -3.12 -8.96 6.27
C THR A 165 -4.48 -9.58 6.61
N GLY A 166 -5.54 -9.16 5.91
CA GLY A 166 -6.93 -9.52 6.22
C GLY A 166 -7.49 -10.75 5.51
N MET A 167 -6.83 -11.26 4.45
CA MET A 167 -7.40 -12.32 3.62
C MET A 167 -7.55 -13.66 4.33
N GLU A 168 -8.52 -14.47 3.89
CA GLU A 168 -8.60 -15.88 4.24
C GLU A 168 -7.43 -16.66 3.61
N PRO A 169 -7.05 -17.82 4.17
CA PRO A 169 -6.11 -18.71 3.49
C PRO A 169 -6.61 -19.02 2.08
N PRO A 170 -5.83 -18.71 1.03
CA PRO A 170 -6.25 -19.07 -0.33
C PRO A 170 -6.23 -20.58 -0.50
N VAL A 171 -7.05 -21.12 -1.42
CA VAL A 171 -7.13 -22.56 -1.70
C VAL A 171 -5.83 -23.13 -2.30
N SER A 172 -4.97 -22.26 -2.83
CA SER A 172 -3.63 -22.56 -3.32
C SER A 172 -2.81 -21.27 -3.41
N LEU A 173 -1.49 -21.40 -3.65
CA LEU A 173 -0.62 -20.24 -3.90
C LEU A 173 -0.63 -19.80 -5.38
N ALA A 174 -1.51 -20.36 -6.21
CA ALA A 174 -1.70 -19.89 -7.57
C ALA A 174 -2.19 -18.42 -7.56
N SER A 175 -1.74 -17.66 -8.55
CA SER A 175 -1.95 -16.20 -8.60
C SER A 175 -3.42 -15.80 -8.57
N ASP A 176 -4.31 -16.56 -9.22
CA ASP A 176 -5.76 -16.34 -9.22
C ASP A 176 -6.40 -16.55 -7.83
N ALA A 177 -5.99 -17.63 -7.13
CA ALA A 177 -6.49 -17.93 -5.80
C ALA A 177 -6.09 -16.84 -4.77
N VAL A 178 -4.84 -16.38 -4.83
CA VAL A 178 -4.35 -15.27 -3.98
C VAL A 178 -5.06 -13.96 -4.35
N ALA A 179 -5.24 -13.68 -5.64
CA ALA A 179 -5.95 -12.49 -6.11
C ALA A 179 -7.41 -12.47 -5.63
N ASP A 180 -8.12 -13.61 -5.72
CA ASP A 180 -9.50 -13.73 -5.23
C ASP A 180 -9.61 -13.53 -3.72
N ALA A 181 -8.69 -14.09 -2.94
CA ALA A 181 -8.65 -13.90 -1.50
C ALA A 181 -8.46 -12.41 -1.13
N LYS A 182 -7.55 -11.70 -1.81
CA LYS A 182 -7.35 -10.25 -1.62
C LYS A 182 -8.59 -9.44 -2.00
N VAL A 183 -9.21 -9.73 -3.15
CA VAL A 183 -10.41 -9.03 -3.63
C VAL A 183 -11.57 -9.20 -2.64
N ASN A 184 -11.73 -10.37 -2.02
CA ASN A 184 -12.78 -10.61 -1.04
C ASN A 184 -12.63 -9.72 0.20
N VAL A 185 -11.41 -9.42 0.64
CA VAL A 185 -11.18 -8.44 1.73
C VAL A 185 -11.65 -7.05 1.34
N ILE A 186 -11.21 -6.56 0.15
CA ILE A 186 -11.58 -5.20 -0.28
C ILE A 186 -13.09 -5.07 -0.51
N ARG A 187 -13.75 -6.10 -1.00
CA ARG A 187 -15.22 -6.14 -1.11
C ARG A 187 -15.93 -6.12 0.23
N SER A 188 -15.26 -6.58 1.28
CA SER A 188 -15.77 -6.60 2.66
C SER A 188 -15.43 -5.33 3.43
N LEU A 189 -14.71 -4.37 2.85
CA LEU A 189 -14.50 -3.07 3.50
C LEU A 189 -15.85 -2.38 3.68
N ARG A 190 -16.11 -1.90 4.90
CA ARG A 190 -17.32 -1.15 5.20
C ARG A 190 -17.33 0.14 4.38
N PRO A 191 -18.34 0.37 3.54
CA PRO A 191 -18.48 1.62 2.81
C PRO A 191 -18.56 2.80 3.80
N LEU A 192 -17.85 3.89 3.51
CA LEU A 192 -17.89 5.09 4.32
C LEU A 192 -19.04 5.99 3.85
N GLY A 193 -20.06 6.09 4.67
CA GLY A 193 -21.16 7.02 4.45
C GLY A 193 -20.75 8.49 4.72
N PRO A 194 -21.64 9.45 4.43
CA PRO A 194 -21.33 10.87 4.60
C PRO A 194 -20.85 11.29 6.00
N GLY A 195 -21.43 10.71 7.04
CA GLY A 195 -21.01 10.96 8.43
C GLY A 195 -19.71 10.28 8.80
N ASP A 196 -19.44 9.10 8.19
CA ASP A 196 -18.26 8.31 8.51
C ASP A 196 -16.98 8.97 8.04
N VAL A 197 -16.96 9.60 6.85
CA VAL A 197 -15.76 10.29 6.35
C VAL A 197 -15.27 11.36 7.34
N ARG A 198 -16.19 12.07 8.00
CA ARG A 198 -15.86 13.09 8.99
C ARG A 198 -15.22 12.53 10.25
N THR A 199 -15.61 11.34 10.66
CA THR A 199 -15.19 10.72 11.93
C THR A 199 -14.14 9.65 11.77
N HIS A 200 -13.99 9.09 10.56
CA HIS A 200 -13.08 7.99 10.28
C HIS A 200 -11.92 8.35 9.36
N VAL A 201 -11.93 9.57 8.77
CA VAL A 201 -10.86 9.98 7.85
C VAL A 201 -10.33 11.35 8.24
N VAL A 202 -9.02 11.44 8.42
CA VAL A 202 -8.31 12.71 8.65
C VAL A 202 -7.38 12.93 7.47
N ARG A 203 -7.46 14.12 6.86
CA ARG A 203 -6.49 14.56 5.84
C ARG A 203 -5.70 15.74 6.39
N GLY A 204 -4.43 15.82 6.01
CA GLY A 204 -3.55 16.87 6.49
C GLY A 204 -2.52 17.31 5.46
N GLN A 205 -1.92 18.47 5.70
CA GLN A 205 -0.88 19.05 4.85
C GLN A 205 0.29 19.49 5.74
N TYR A 206 1.53 19.14 5.39
CA TYR A 206 2.67 19.54 6.22
C TYR A 206 2.95 21.03 6.10
N ALA A 207 3.16 21.64 7.25
CA ALA A 207 3.67 22.99 7.40
C ALA A 207 5.21 22.96 7.62
N ALA A 208 5.83 24.12 7.60
CA ALA A 208 7.24 24.23 7.97
C ALA A 208 7.53 23.61 9.35
N GLY A 209 8.69 23.01 9.50
CA GLY A 209 9.09 22.32 10.72
C GLY A 209 10.57 21.95 10.71
N ALA A 210 10.95 20.99 11.56
CA ALA A 210 12.31 20.50 11.64
C ALA A 210 12.36 18.98 11.46
N LEU A 211 13.28 18.50 10.64
CA LEU A 211 13.54 17.08 10.40
C LEU A 211 15.05 16.84 10.53
N ASP A 212 15.45 15.88 11.35
CA ASP A 212 16.85 15.57 11.63
C ASP A 212 17.70 16.81 12.02
N GLY A 213 17.09 17.75 12.76
CA GLY A 213 17.74 19.00 13.19
C GLY A 213 17.80 20.11 12.13
N HIS A 214 17.29 19.87 10.93
CA HIS A 214 17.25 20.85 9.83
C HIS A 214 15.85 21.44 9.67
N GLN A 215 15.77 22.76 9.44
CA GLN A 215 14.51 23.41 9.09
C GLN A 215 14.11 22.98 7.66
N VAL A 216 12.84 22.64 7.49
CA VAL A 216 12.26 22.28 6.19
C VAL A 216 11.00 23.10 5.94
N THR A 217 10.78 23.42 4.67
CA THR A 217 9.60 24.19 4.22
C THR A 217 8.32 23.41 4.35
N GLY A 218 7.19 24.12 4.47
CA GLY A 218 5.86 23.51 4.36
C GLY A 218 5.48 23.26 2.90
N TYR A 219 4.43 22.49 2.68
CA TYR A 219 3.96 22.09 1.36
C TYR A 219 3.67 23.27 0.43
N LEU A 220 2.97 24.28 0.93
CA LEU A 220 2.63 25.48 0.14
C LEU A 220 3.82 26.39 -0.15
N GLN A 221 4.97 26.17 0.51
CA GLN A 221 6.21 26.88 0.25
C GLN A 221 7.19 26.08 -0.64
N GLU A 222 6.87 24.86 -1.02
CA GLU A 222 7.70 24.11 -1.96
C GLU A 222 7.59 24.73 -3.36
N GLU A 223 8.71 24.77 -4.08
CA GLU A 223 8.79 25.40 -5.40
C GLU A 223 7.79 24.76 -6.37
N GLY A 224 6.98 25.59 -7.00
CA GLY A 224 5.99 25.19 -8.01
C GLY A 224 4.62 24.78 -7.47
N VAL A 225 4.48 24.50 -6.17
CA VAL A 225 3.19 24.19 -5.56
C VAL A 225 2.27 25.40 -5.57
N ARG A 226 1.01 25.20 -5.92
CA ARG A 226 0.01 26.30 -5.95
C ARG A 226 -0.24 26.81 -4.52
N GLU A 227 -0.23 28.11 -4.31
CA GLU A 227 -0.40 28.76 -3.01
C GLU A 227 -1.71 28.38 -2.29
N ASN A 228 -2.75 28.02 -3.03
CA ASN A 228 -4.07 27.65 -2.52
C ASN A 228 -4.35 26.14 -2.67
N SER A 229 -3.33 25.32 -2.88
CA SER A 229 -3.50 23.86 -3.00
C SER A 229 -4.14 23.28 -1.73
N ARG A 230 -5.14 22.44 -1.95
CA ARG A 230 -5.83 21.68 -0.90
C ARG A 230 -5.47 20.19 -0.94
N THR A 231 -4.40 19.84 -1.64
CA THR A 231 -3.92 18.47 -1.75
C THR A 231 -3.38 17.98 -0.41
N GLU A 232 -3.87 16.87 0.05
CA GLU A 232 -3.44 16.27 1.28
C GLU A 232 -2.08 15.56 1.10
N THR A 233 -1.17 15.80 2.05
CA THR A 233 0.13 15.13 2.15
C THR A 233 0.17 14.11 3.28
N PHE A 234 -0.95 13.95 3.97
CA PHE A 234 -1.17 13.02 5.06
C PHE A 234 -2.61 12.53 5.06
N VAL A 235 -2.78 11.23 5.30
CA VAL A 235 -4.09 10.62 5.56
C VAL A 235 -3.99 9.68 6.74
N ALA A 236 -4.94 9.78 7.67
CA ALA A 236 -5.25 8.73 8.63
C ALA A 236 -6.68 8.25 8.42
N LEU A 237 -6.88 6.94 8.40
CA LEU A 237 -8.14 6.30 8.08
C LEU A 237 -8.42 5.17 9.07
N LYS A 238 -9.63 5.14 9.64
CA LYS A 238 -10.21 3.98 10.33
C LYS A 238 -11.16 3.28 9.37
N THR A 239 -10.98 1.98 9.17
CA THR A 239 -11.88 1.15 8.37
C THR A 239 -12.21 -0.16 9.08
N MET A 240 -13.29 -0.81 8.63
CA MET A 240 -13.73 -2.11 9.13
C MET A 240 -13.81 -3.10 7.97
N VAL A 241 -13.50 -4.36 8.24
CA VAL A 241 -13.69 -5.46 7.30
C VAL A 241 -14.90 -6.26 7.77
N ASP A 242 -16.04 -6.10 7.09
CA ASP A 242 -17.32 -6.69 7.47
C ASP A 242 -17.41 -8.13 6.96
N ASN A 243 -16.67 -9.01 7.59
CA ASN A 243 -16.75 -10.46 7.42
C ASN A 243 -16.66 -11.16 8.78
N TRP A 244 -16.90 -12.47 8.82
CA TRP A 244 -16.88 -13.25 10.08
C TRP A 244 -15.54 -13.21 10.80
N ARG A 245 -14.42 -13.16 10.06
CA ARG A 245 -13.06 -13.13 10.63
C ARG A 245 -12.78 -11.83 11.37
N TRP A 246 -13.23 -10.71 10.82
CA TRP A 246 -12.83 -9.37 11.26
C TRP A 246 -13.95 -8.54 11.90
N ALA A 247 -15.15 -9.11 12.04
CA ALA A 247 -16.27 -8.37 12.62
C ALA A 247 -15.91 -7.74 13.97
N GLY A 248 -15.97 -6.40 14.04
CA GLY A 248 -15.66 -5.63 15.24
C GLY A 248 -14.17 -5.27 15.42
N VAL A 249 -13.26 -5.72 14.55
CA VAL A 249 -11.84 -5.35 14.58
C VAL A 249 -11.58 -4.15 13.68
N PRO A 250 -11.19 -2.99 14.20
CA PRO A 250 -10.83 -1.86 13.38
C PRO A 250 -9.44 -2.01 12.77
N PHE A 251 -9.30 -1.52 11.54
CA PHE A 251 -8.04 -1.33 10.85
C PHE A 251 -7.76 0.18 10.77
N TYR A 252 -6.60 0.60 11.27
CA TYR A 252 -6.15 1.98 11.20
C TYR A 252 -5.01 2.08 10.20
N LEU A 253 -5.16 2.95 9.21
CA LEU A 253 -4.17 3.21 8.19
C LEU A 253 -3.64 4.64 8.37
N ARG A 254 -2.32 4.82 8.30
CA ARG A 254 -1.71 6.14 8.39
C ARG A 254 -0.57 6.26 7.39
N THR A 255 -0.59 7.32 6.58
CA THR A 255 0.50 7.67 5.67
C THR A 255 0.71 9.17 5.62
N GLY A 256 1.93 9.59 5.31
CA GLY A 256 2.22 11.01 5.11
C GLY A 256 3.66 11.27 4.75
N LYS A 257 3.89 12.48 4.21
CA LYS A 257 5.21 13.04 3.91
C LYS A 257 5.72 13.91 5.05
N ARG A 258 7.03 14.17 5.08
CA ARG A 258 7.70 14.95 6.14
C ARG A 258 7.40 14.42 7.55
N LEU A 259 7.19 13.10 7.67
CA LEU A 259 7.07 12.44 8.97
C LEU A 259 8.47 12.24 9.60
N PRO A 260 8.55 11.97 10.93
CA PRO A 260 9.83 12.01 11.66
C PRO A 260 10.88 11.01 11.17
N ARG A 261 10.41 9.88 10.62
CA ARG A 261 11.29 8.86 10.05
C ARG A 261 10.59 8.09 8.93
N ARG A 262 11.39 7.57 8.00
CA ARG A 262 10.91 6.65 6.96
C ARG A 262 10.63 5.31 7.62
N ALA A 263 9.39 4.80 7.48
CA ALA A 263 9.01 3.50 8.00
C ALA A 263 7.74 2.99 7.32
N SER A 264 7.70 1.68 7.06
CA SER A 264 6.47 0.99 6.67
C SER A 264 6.32 -0.23 7.57
N ALA A 265 5.23 -0.32 8.32
CA ALA A 265 5.01 -1.39 9.27
C ALA A 265 3.53 -1.72 9.45
N ILE A 266 3.28 -2.97 9.82
CA ILE A 266 1.99 -3.49 10.25
C ILE A 266 2.10 -3.86 11.72
N PHE A 267 1.16 -3.40 12.54
CA PHE A 267 1.06 -3.79 13.93
C PHE A 267 -0.25 -4.53 14.15
N VAL A 268 -0.16 -5.75 14.62
CA VAL A 268 -1.31 -6.57 15.01
C VAL A 268 -1.34 -6.63 16.53
N GLN A 269 -2.29 -5.90 17.10
CA GLN A 269 -2.47 -5.85 18.55
C GLN A 269 -3.44 -6.93 18.96
N PHE A 270 -3.01 -7.83 19.84
CA PHE A 270 -3.87 -8.83 20.42
C PHE A 270 -4.74 -8.25 21.55
N LYS A 271 -5.82 -8.92 21.87
CA LYS A 271 -6.67 -8.58 23.01
C LYS A 271 -5.92 -8.81 24.33
N ARG A 272 -6.26 -8.00 25.31
CA ARG A 272 -5.70 -8.19 26.66
C ARG A 272 -6.21 -9.49 27.27
N VAL A 273 -5.34 -10.15 28.02
CA VAL A 273 -5.76 -11.29 28.86
C VAL A 273 -6.77 -10.85 29.91
N PRO A 274 -7.70 -11.71 30.32
CA PRO A 274 -8.62 -11.42 31.42
C PRO A 274 -7.87 -11.07 32.69
N GLU A 275 -8.29 -9.98 33.37
CA GLU A 275 -7.67 -9.48 34.61
C GLU A 275 -8.04 -10.34 35.83
N ILE A 276 -7.73 -11.64 35.83
CA ILE A 276 -8.12 -12.57 36.86
C ILE A 276 -6.91 -12.99 37.74
N LEU A 277 -5.80 -13.41 37.12
CA LEU A 277 -4.69 -14.02 37.82
C LEU A 277 -3.62 -13.03 38.26
N PHE A 278 -3.23 -12.11 37.37
CA PHE A 278 -2.06 -11.25 37.59
C PHE A 278 -2.42 -9.81 37.94
N ASN A 279 -3.69 -9.46 37.94
CA ASN A 279 -4.08 -8.07 37.63
C ASN A 279 -4.90 -7.33 38.68
N ARG A 280 -4.85 -7.71 39.93
CA ARG A 280 -5.53 -6.88 40.96
C ARG A 280 -4.86 -5.54 41.24
N ARG A 281 -3.65 -5.25 40.72
CA ARG A 281 -2.87 -4.05 40.99
C ARG A 281 -2.15 -3.43 39.79
N VAL A 282 -2.03 -4.13 38.65
CA VAL A 282 -1.26 -3.66 37.48
C VAL A 282 -1.97 -4.09 36.21
N THR A 283 -2.30 -3.15 35.33
CA THR A 283 -2.83 -3.44 33.99
C THR A 283 -1.69 -3.98 33.14
N LEU A 284 -1.79 -5.24 32.71
CA LEU A 284 -0.81 -5.85 31.79
C LEU A 284 -0.99 -5.30 30.38
N PRO A 285 0.09 -4.93 29.68
CA PRO A 285 0.00 -4.61 28.26
C PRO A 285 -0.40 -5.86 27.47
N PRO A 286 -1.12 -5.68 26.34
CA PRO A 286 -1.45 -6.80 25.45
C PRO A 286 -0.22 -7.24 24.64
N ASP A 287 -0.25 -8.48 24.14
CA ASP A 287 0.74 -8.98 23.20
C ASP A 287 0.62 -8.25 21.85
N MET A 288 1.73 -8.11 21.12
CA MET A 288 1.79 -7.41 19.86
C MET A 288 2.72 -8.10 18.87
N LEU A 289 2.27 -8.24 17.61
CA LEU A 289 3.11 -8.59 16.49
C LEU A 289 3.35 -7.34 15.64
N ALA A 290 4.62 -6.95 15.48
CA ALA A 290 5.03 -5.89 14.57
C ALA A 290 5.74 -6.50 13.35
N ILE A 291 5.29 -6.17 12.14
CA ILE A 291 5.88 -6.60 10.88
C ILE A 291 6.46 -5.36 10.20
N ARG A 292 7.78 -5.28 10.13
CA ARG A 292 8.53 -4.16 9.55
C ARG A 292 8.78 -4.45 8.07
N ILE A 293 8.21 -3.61 7.19
CA ILE A 293 8.34 -3.75 5.74
C ILE A 293 9.57 -3.01 5.24
N GLN A 294 9.88 -1.84 5.83
CA GLN A 294 11.09 -1.05 5.55
C GLN A 294 11.32 0.00 6.65
N PRO A 295 12.56 0.48 6.84
CA PRO A 295 13.80 0.07 6.17
C PRO A 295 14.38 -1.23 6.74
N ASP A 296 13.95 -1.62 7.91
CA ASP A 296 14.54 -2.64 8.76
C ASP A 296 13.66 -3.90 8.72
N GLU A 297 13.75 -4.62 7.60
CA GLU A 297 12.86 -5.73 7.28
C GLU A 297 12.90 -6.85 8.33
N GLY A 298 11.71 -7.30 8.76
CA GLY A 298 11.59 -8.36 9.75
C GLY A 298 10.26 -8.33 10.49
N PHE A 299 10.18 -9.10 11.56
CA PHE A 299 9.05 -9.02 12.48
C PHE A 299 9.52 -9.18 13.94
N SER A 300 8.71 -8.66 14.85
CA SER A 300 8.91 -8.87 16.28
C SER A 300 7.60 -9.24 16.96
N LEU A 301 7.69 -10.17 17.89
CA LEU A 301 6.59 -10.56 18.76
C LEU A 301 6.91 -10.10 20.19
N GLU A 302 6.07 -9.21 20.72
CA GLU A 302 6.14 -8.77 22.11
C GLU A 302 5.14 -9.58 22.94
N VAL A 303 5.64 -10.27 23.97
CA VAL A 303 4.87 -11.11 24.88
C VAL A 303 5.26 -10.83 26.33
N LEU A 304 4.46 -11.29 27.26
CA LEU A 304 4.71 -11.10 28.67
C LEU A 304 5.49 -12.26 29.26
N ALA A 305 6.54 -11.97 30.04
CA ALA A 305 7.31 -12.97 30.78
C ALA A 305 7.53 -12.55 32.23
N LYS A 306 7.73 -13.55 33.10
CA LYS A 306 8.13 -13.29 34.47
C LYS A 306 9.59 -12.80 34.51
N ARG A 307 9.82 -11.65 35.12
CA ARG A 307 11.20 -11.19 35.43
C ARG A 307 11.89 -12.18 36.37
N PRO A 308 13.17 -12.55 36.13
CA PRO A 308 13.95 -13.32 37.10
C PRO A 308 13.98 -12.62 38.47
N GLY A 309 13.83 -13.38 39.53
CA GLY A 309 13.80 -12.89 40.92
C GLY A 309 12.79 -13.64 41.78
N LEU A 310 12.70 -13.25 43.05
CA LEU A 310 11.82 -13.89 44.05
C LEU A 310 10.35 -13.46 43.85
N ASP A 311 10.11 -12.29 43.28
CA ASP A 311 8.78 -11.75 43.08
C ASP A 311 8.16 -12.24 41.75
N LEU A 312 6.81 -12.31 41.71
CA LEU A 312 6.05 -12.54 40.48
C LEU A 312 5.86 -11.22 39.71
N ALA A 313 6.97 -10.64 39.26
CA ALA A 313 6.93 -9.45 38.44
C ALA A 313 6.85 -9.83 36.96
N ILE A 314 5.81 -9.36 36.25
CA ILE A 314 5.57 -9.59 34.81
C ILE A 314 6.02 -8.36 34.04
N GLN A 315 6.74 -8.56 32.92
CA GLN A 315 7.18 -7.49 32.03
C GLN A 315 7.12 -7.92 30.57
N PRO A 316 6.96 -6.98 29.61
CA PRO A 316 7.10 -7.27 28.18
C PRO A 316 8.52 -7.75 27.86
N VAL A 317 8.60 -8.76 27.00
CA VAL A 317 9.83 -9.22 26.36
C VAL A 317 9.59 -9.29 24.86
N ARG A 318 10.62 -9.00 24.09
CA ARG A 318 10.53 -8.93 22.64
C ARG A 318 11.39 -10.02 22.00
N MET A 319 10.79 -10.75 21.07
CA MET A 319 11.46 -11.69 20.18
C MET A 319 11.55 -11.02 18.81
N ASP A 320 12.76 -10.79 18.31
CA ASP A 320 13.01 -10.11 17.04
C ASP A 320 13.59 -11.06 16.01
N LEU A 321 13.07 -10.97 14.78
CA LEU A 321 13.68 -11.54 13.60
C LEU A 321 13.99 -10.41 12.62
N HIS A 322 15.24 -10.34 12.17
CA HIS A 322 15.72 -9.42 11.14
C HIS A 322 16.16 -10.23 9.92
N TYR A 323 15.59 -9.94 8.74
CA TYR A 323 15.89 -10.70 7.52
C TYR A 323 17.37 -10.68 7.16
N ALA A 324 18.01 -9.50 7.22
CA ALA A 324 19.42 -9.37 6.90
C ALA A 324 20.34 -10.22 7.80
N ALA A 325 19.95 -10.42 9.05
CA ALA A 325 20.73 -11.22 10.00
C ALA A 325 20.53 -12.74 9.80
N GLU A 326 19.28 -13.17 9.53
CA GLU A 326 18.94 -14.59 9.47
C GLU A 326 19.27 -15.22 8.11
N PHE A 327 19.10 -14.49 7.02
CA PHE A 327 19.21 -15.05 5.67
C PHE A 327 20.51 -14.67 4.93
N ASN A 328 21.47 -14.02 5.62
CA ASN A 328 22.82 -13.70 5.08
C ASN A 328 22.82 -13.02 3.71
N GLY A 329 21.79 -12.25 3.40
CA GLY A 329 21.65 -11.65 2.08
C GLY A 329 20.92 -10.32 2.12
N GLN A 330 21.15 -9.53 1.08
CA GLN A 330 20.31 -8.39 0.78
C GLN A 330 19.06 -8.89 0.06
N SER A 331 17.88 -8.43 0.48
CA SER A 331 16.66 -8.65 -0.29
C SER A 331 16.84 -8.09 -1.70
N PRO A 332 16.44 -8.81 -2.76
CA PRO A 332 16.47 -8.29 -4.11
C PRO A 332 15.62 -7.01 -4.19
N ASP A 333 15.98 -6.12 -5.11
CA ASP A 333 15.14 -4.96 -5.39
C ASP A 333 13.75 -5.40 -5.84
N ALA A 334 12.71 -4.69 -5.38
CA ALA A 334 11.33 -5.05 -5.70
C ALA A 334 11.06 -5.08 -7.21
N TYR A 335 11.67 -4.18 -7.98
CA TYR A 335 11.54 -4.17 -9.45
C TYR A 335 12.29 -5.33 -10.11
N GLU A 336 13.46 -5.72 -9.60
CA GLU A 336 14.18 -6.90 -10.09
C GLU A 336 13.29 -8.14 -9.99
N ARG A 337 12.67 -8.36 -8.83
CA ARG A 337 11.74 -9.47 -8.60
C ARG A 337 10.54 -9.41 -9.56
N LEU A 338 9.85 -8.27 -9.61
CA LEU A 338 8.66 -8.11 -10.44
C LEU A 338 8.97 -8.29 -11.93
N LEU A 339 10.11 -7.80 -12.44
CA LEU A 339 10.50 -8.01 -13.84
C LEU A 339 10.77 -9.49 -14.15
N LEU A 340 11.41 -10.23 -13.24
CA LEU A 340 11.58 -11.67 -13.40
C LEU A 340 10.24 -12.40 -13.43
N ASP A 341 9.28 -12.03 -12.58
CA ASP A 341 7.95 -12.61 -12.58
C ASP A 341 7.17 -12.28 -13.87
N VAL A 342 7.30 -11.04 -14.39
CA VAL A 342 6.77 -10.71 -15.73
C VAL A 342 7.36 -11.62 -16.80
N MET A 343 8.69 -11.86 -16.79
CA MET A 343 9.36 -12.74 -17.74
C MET A 343 8.90 -14.20 -17.61
N ALA A 344 8.62 -14.65 -16.39
CA ALA A 344 8.08 -15.99 -16.12
C ALA A 344 6.58 -16.11 -16.43
N GLY A 345 5.84 -15.00 -16.49
CA GLY A 345 4.38 -14.98 -16.61
C GLY A 345 3.66 -15.24 -15.28
N ASP A 346 4.33 -15.01 -14.16
CA ASP A 346 3.76 -15.17 -12.82
C ASP A 346 3.06 -13.89 -12.37
N HIS A 347 1.76 -13.98 -12.12
CA HIS A 347 0.92 -12.86 -11.68
C HIS A 347 0.76 -12.73 -10.16
N THR A 348 1.42 -13.56 -9.36
CA THR A 348 1.22 -13.62 -7.90
C THR A 348 1.43 -12.27 -7.21
N LEU A 349 2.40 -11.49 -7.68
CA LEU A 349 2.79 -10.20 -7.12
C LEU A 349 2.22 -8.99 -7.89
N PHE A 350 1.22 -9.19 -8.76
CA PHE A 350 0.64 -8.12 -9.56
C PHE A 350 -0.80 -7.80 -9.16
N LEU A 351 -1.26 -6.61 -9.59
CA LEU A 351 -2.61 -6.15 -9.35
C LEU A 351 -3.56 -6.69 -10.43
N GLY A 352 -4.58 -7.43 -10.02
CA GLY A 352 -5.69 -7.74 -10.91
C GLY A 352 -6.62 -6.52 -11.08
N SER A 353 -7.22 -6.38 -12.28
CA SER A 353 -8.17 -5.31 -12.60
C SER A 353 -9.32 -5.20 -11.59
N ARG A 354 -9.83 -6.34 -11.12
CA ARG A 354 -10.90 -6.38 -10.10
C ARG A 354 -10.49 -5.75 -8.77
N PHE A 355 -9.23 -5.98 -8.34
CA PHE A 355 -8.71 -5.37 -7.12
C PHE A 355 -8.60 -3.84 -7.28
N VAL A 356 -8.01 -3.38 -8.38
CA VAL A 356 -7.86 -1.95 -8.69
C VAL A 356 -9.22 -1.26 -8.70
N GLN A 357 -10.21 -1.84 -9.38
CA GLN A 357 -11.55 -1.28 -9.43
C GLN A 357 -12.19 -1.18 -8.03
N ARG A 358 -12.13 -2.24 -7.22
CA ARG A 358 -12.73 -2.26 -5.86
C ARG A 358 -12.03 -1.28 -4.92
N SER A 359 -10.70 -1.15 -5.03
CA SER A 359 -9.95 -0.15 -4.27
C SER A 359 -10.38 1.27 -4.62
N TRP A 360 -10.61 1.56 -5.91
CA TRP A 360 -11.14 2.85 -6.34
C TRP A 360 -12.58 3.08 -5.86
N GLU A 361 -13.46 2.09 -5.95
CA GLU A 361 -14.83 2.20 -5.43
C GLU A 361 -14.86 2.59 -3.95
N TYR A 362 -13.95 2.02 -3.15
CA TYR A 362 -13.83 2.37 -1.74
C TYR A 362 -13.31 3.80 -1.54
N VAL A 363 -12.22 4.17 -2.21
CA VAL A 363 -11.57 5.49 -2.05
C VAL A 363 -12.42 6.61 -2.66
N GLN A 364 -13.17 6.33 -3.74
CA GLN A 364 -14.02 7.32 -4.40
C GLN A 364 -15.04 7.94 -3.43
N SER A 365 -15.61 7.14 -2.53
CA SER A 365 -16.56 7.65 -1.53
C SER A 365 -15.95 8.73 -0.62
N ILE A 366 -14.64 8.65 -0.34
CA ILE A 366 -13.89 9.65 0.43
C ILE A 366 -13.64 10.90 -0.42
N LEU A 367 -13.21 10.71 -1.67
CA LEU A 367 -12.92 11.81 -2.60
C LEU A 367 -14.16 12.64 -2.89
N ASP A 368 -15.28 11.99 -3.21
CA ASP A 368 -16.58 12.66 -3.47
C ASP A 368 -16.97 13.52 -2.27
N ARG A 369 -16.82 12.97 -1.07
CA ARG A 369 -17.18 13.69 0.15
C ARG A 369 -16.26 14.89 0.41
N TRP A 370 -14.96 14.77 0.12
CA TRP A 370 -14.04 15.89 0.26
C TRP A 370 -14.29 17.00 -0.78
N GLN A 371 -14.86 16.64 -1.92
CA GLN A 371 -15.26 17.59 -2.97
C GLN A 371 -16.59 18.26 -2.61
N ASP A 372 -17.59 17.49 -2.16
CA ASP A 372 -18.94 17.97 -1.90
C ASP A 372 -19.07 18.76 -0.59
N ASP A 373 -18.19 18.50 0.38
CA ASP A 373 -18.29 19.07 1.72
C ASP A 373 -17.03 19.86 2.10
N ALA A 374 -17.04 21.15 1.76
CA ALA A 374 -15.94 22.07 2.07
C ALA A 374 -15.68 22.24 3.59
N SER A 375 -16.63 21.81 4.45
CA SER A 375 -16.47 21.89 5.91
C SER A 375 -15.64 20.75 6.50
N ILE A 376 -15.28 19.72 5.70
CA ILE A 376 -14.30 18.71 6.12
C ILE A 376 -12.91 19.37 6.11
N PRO A 377 -12.26 19.44 7.28
CA PRO A 377 -11.01 20.18 7.40
C PRO A 377 -9.87 19.52 6.58
N LEU A 378 -8.97 20.35 6.11
CA LEU A 378 -7.62 19.96 5.75
C LEU A 378 -6.72 20.44 6.88
N GLU A 379 -6.32 19.52 7.74
CA GLU A 379 -5.52 19.80 8.91
C GLU A 379 -4.09 20.19 8.54
N THR A 380 -3.40 20.89 9.42
CA THR A 380 -1.97 21.15 9.25
C THR A 380 -1.17 20.40 10.30
N TYR A 381 0.05 19.97 9.95
CA TYR A 381 0.99 19.36 10.89
C TYR A 381 2.41 19.86 10.62
N PRO A 382 3.21 20.12 11.67
CA PRO A 382 4.62 20.47 11.49
C PRO A 382 5.40 19.33 10.84
N ALA A 383 6.24 19.63 9.86
CA ALA A 383 7.21 18.67 9.36
C ALA A 383 8.05 18.11 10.51
N GLY A 384 8.34 16.80 10.50
CA GLY A 384 9.01 16.10 11.59
C GLY A 384 8.06 15.63 12.71
N SER A 385 6.75 15.87 12.61
CA SER A 385 5.74 15.29 13.51
C SER A 385 5.07 14.06 12.89
N TRP A 386 4.33 13.27 13.69
CA TRP A 386 3.60 12.09 13.22
C TRP A 386 2.23 12.40 12.60
N GLY A 387 2.02 13.61 12.12
CA GLY A 387 0.79 14.07 11.50
C GLY A 387 -0.02 15.03 12.37
N PRO A 388 -1.22 15.39 11.94
CA PRO A 388 -2.08 16.33 12.66
C PRO A 388 -2.66 15.70 13.94
N LYS A 389 -2.96 16.53 14.95
CA LYS A 389 -3.58 16.10 16.21
C LYS A 389 -4.90 15.35 16.02
N ALA A 390 -5.67 15.73 15.01
CA ALA A 390 -6.92 15.04 14.66
C ALA A 390 -6.69 13.55 14.34
N ALA A 391 -5.52 13.16 13.83
CA ALA A 391 -5.19 11.75 13.61
C ALA A 391 -5.00 10.97 14.93
N ASP A 392 -4.46 11.63 15.97
CA ASP A 392 -4.40 11.04 17.31
C ASP A 392 -5.78 10.94 17.95
N GLU A 393 -6.62 11.97 17.77
CA GLU A 393 -7.99 11.99 18.26
C GLU A 393 -8.84 10.89 17.64
N LEU A 394 -8.66 10.61 16.33
CA LEU A 394 -9.35 9.53 15.62
C LEU A 394 -9.14 8.16 16.29
N ILE A 395 -7.92 7.82 16.63
CA ILE A 395 -7.64 6.51 17.25
C ILE A 395 -7.95 6.51 18.75
N ARG A 396 -7.77 7.66 19.45
CA ARG A 396 -8.10 7.81 20.86
C ARG A 396 -9.61 7.76 21.13
N ALA A 397 -10.45 8.11 20.17
CA ALA A 397 -11.90 7.94 20.29
C ALA A 397 -12.32 6.49 20.56
N ASP A 398 -11.49 5.52 20.15
CA ASP A 398 -11.68 4.10 20.45
C ASP A 398 -10.85 3.61 21.65
N GLY A 399 -10.24 4.51 22.43
CA GLY A 399 -9.39 4.18 23.57
C GLY A 399 -8.04 3.57 23.19
N ARG A 400 -7.54 3.86 22.00
CA ARG A 400 -6.28 3.32 21.45
C ARG A 400 -5.28 4.44 21.13
N GLU A 401 -4.05 4.07 20.84
CA GLU A 401 -2.99 5.01 20.44
C GLU A 401 -2.24 4.48 19.22
N TRP A 402 -1.66 5.41 18.43
CA TRP A 402 -0.78 5.02 17.33
C TRP A 402 0.51 4.41 17.86
N ILE A 403 0.78 3.19 17.41
CA ILE A 403 2.07 2.54 17.63
C ILE A 403 3.10 3.21 16.71
N GLN A 404 4.23 3.57 17.29
CA GLN A 404 5.32 4.20 16.53
C GLN A 404 6.17 3.10 15.88
N PRO A 405 6.34 3.10 14.53
CA PRO A 405 7.11 2.08 13.83
C PRO A 405 8.59 2.11 14.15
#